data_8feb77dc5128fddd6be3277586136082
#
_entry.id   8feb77dc5128fddd6be3277586136082
#
_cell.length_a   1.000
_cell.length_b   1.000
_cell.length_c   1.000
_cell.angle_alpha   90.00
_cell.angle_beta   90.00
_cell.angle_gamma   90.00
#
_symmetry.space_group_name_H-M   'P 1'
#
loop_
_entity.id
_entity.type
_entity.pdbx_description
1 polymer ?
#
loop_
_entity_poly.entity_id
_entity_poly.type
_entity_poly.pdbx_seq_one_letter_code
_entity_poly.pdbx_strand_id
1 'polypeptide(L)'
;EFVNHVLDYYIEKYGKDSEQVKVCSDGYHFEPHVAALVFEKMLEPERKNITVLTMRQFDSETKNVVMDGAEIQCIRIYNRDTKKWEQYSGKVFIDATYEGDLGAAAGVPYSIGREGKDEYNEIGAGRLYKLWLGPELEGTTNEGDGNIQAYNYRLCLTNDPSNRILPEKPKRYNRKEYLSLVEDVYTGTFAGVEMLSVTPEMQVANRRHIENGGTTQIPGDPWGIAKITNMVDLPNGKTDANNQHLVLISTDLPEENWQWPEENWQWRDRFAQRLKEYTLGLLWFAQNDEALPKAFRDNVREWGLAKDEYIDNGNFPRQVYVREGRRLHGEHFFTANDAYPVAKGKRPP
;
A
#
# COMPACT_ATOMS: atom_id res chain seq x y z
N GLU A 1 1.01 18.23 -13.45
CA GLU A 1 1.67 19.35 -12.73
C GLU A 1 2.59 18.85 -11.63
N PHE A 2 2.13 18.06 -10.67
CA PHE A 2 2.94 17.51 -9.56
C PHE A 2 4.21 16.80 -10.07
N VAL A 3 4.10 15.85 -11.00
CA VAL A 3 5.25 15.09 -11.52
C VAL A 3 6.28 15.98 -12.20
N ASN A 4 5.83 17.07 -12.88
CA ASN A 4 6.74 18.03 -13.47
C ASN A 4 7.55 18.76 -12.39
N HIS A 5 6.93 19.19 -11.29
CA HIS A 5 7.65 19.79 -10.18
C HIS A 5 8.62 18.84 -9.48
N VAL A 6 8.28 17.54 -9.43
CA VAL A 6 9.21 16.51 -8.94
C VAL A 6 10.42 16.42 -9.86
N LEU A 7 10.21 16.32 -11.18
CA LEU A 7 11.29 16.28 -12.16
C LEU A 7 12.16 17.52 -12.07
N ASP A 8 11.55 18.72 -12.03
CA ASP A 8 12.26 20.00 -11.88
C ASP A 8 13.13 20.01 -10.62
N TYR A 9 12.62 19.52 -9.48
CA TYR A 9 13.41 19.40 -8.25
C TYR A 9 14.70 18.60 -8.44
N TYR A 10 14.62 17.43 -9.10
CA TYR A 10 15.81 16.63 -9.32
C TYR A 10 16.76 17.24 -10.35
N ILE A 11 16.23 17.89 -11.40
CA ILE A 11 17.05 18.62 -12.38
C ILE A 11 17.78 19.80 -11.72
N GLU A 12 17.09 20.61 -10.93
CA GLU A 12 17.66 21.75 -10.23
C GLU A 12 18.74 21.32 -9.24
N LYS A 13 18.52 20.22 -8.52
CA LYS A 13 19.41 19.77 -7.45
C LYS A 13 20.63 18.98 -7.93
N TYR A 14 20.45 18.14 -8.96
CA TYR A 14 21.48 17.17 -9.38
C TYR A 14 21.95 17.35 -10.82
N GLY A 15 21.26 18.16 -11.61
CA GLY A 15 21.54 18.33 -13.04
C GLY A 15 20.77 17.36 -13.92
N LYS A 16 20.43 17.80 -15.14
CA LYS A 16 19.58 17.11 -16.09
C LYS A 16 20.04 15.69 -16.45
N ASP A 17 21.35 15.47 -16.54
CA ASP A 17 21.93 14.19 -16.95
C ASP A 17 22.32 13.27 -15.78
N SER A 18 21.94 13.64 -14.55
CA SER A 18 22.26 12.89 -13.34
C SER A 18 21.53 11.55 -13.26
N GLU A 19 22.09 10.62 -12.46
CA GLU A 19 21.45 9.34 -12.18
C GLU A 19 20.11 9.52 -11.47
N GLN A 20 20.00 10.52 -10.59
CA GLN A 20 18.78 10.85 -9.87
C GLN A 20 17.64 11.21 -10.82
N VAL A 21 17.91 11.98 -11.87
CA VAL A 21 16.93 12.34 -12.89
C VAL A 21 16.50 11.14 -13.73
N LYS A 22 17.44 10.24 -14.06
CA LYS A 22 17.11 9.01 -14.79
C LYS A 22 16.20 8.09 -13.95
N VAL A 23 16.57 7.87 -12.69
CA VAL A 23 15.80 7.02 -11.76
C VAL A 23 14.45 7.62 -11.44
N CYS A 24 14.32 8.95 -11.40
CA CYS A 24 13.04 9.60 -11.08
C CYS A 24 11.96 9.40 -12.17
N SER A 25 12.32 8.82 -13.34
CA SER A 25 11.36 8.40 -14.38
C SER A 25 10.32 9.50 -14.70
N ASP A 26 10.77 10.62 -15.25
CA ASP A 26 9.93 11.78 -15.60
C ASP A 26 9.08 12.34 -14.43
N GLY A 27 9.56 12.16 -13.19
CA GLY A 27 8.89 12.64 -11.99
C GLY A 27 7.91 11.64 -11.35
N TYR A 28 7.81 10.43 -11.86
CA TYR A 28 6.92 9.39 -11.30
C TYR A 28 7.55 8.59 -10.17
N HIS A 29 8.88 8.54 -10.09
CA HIS A 29 9.61 7.89 -9.00
C HIS A 29 10.31 8.95 -8.16
N PHE A 30 9.92 9.07 -6.91
CA PHE A 30 10.40 10.12 -6.02
C PHE A 30 10.53 9.67 -4.57
N GLU A 31 11.45 10.29 -3.88
CA GLU A 31 11.62 10.12 -2.45
C GLU A 31 10.44 10.74 -1.69
N PRO A 32 9.94 10.12 -0.61
CA PRO A 32 8.78 10.64 0.14
C PRO A 32 8.91 12.09 0.59
N HIS A 33 10.07 12.52 1.07
CA HIS A 33 10.30 13.91 1.47
C HIS A 33 10.20 14.89 0.29
N VAL A 34 10.58 14.46 -0.93
CA VAL A 34 10.46 15.30 -2.13
C VAL A 34 9.00 15.55 -2.48
N ALA A 35 8.14 14.53 -2.35
CA ALA A 35 6.70 14.73 -2.52
C ALA A 35 6.15 15.79 -1.55
N ALA A 36 6.54 15.73 -0.28
CA ALA A 36 6.13 16.72 0.71
C ALA A 36 6.59 18.14 0.35
N LEU A 37 7.86 18.29 -0.06
CA LEU A 37 8.40 19.57 -0.51
C LEU A 37 7.67 20.11 -1.75
N VAL A 38 7.35 19.25 -2.70
CA VAL A 38 6.62 19.64 -3.92
C VAL A 38 5.20 20.11 -3.59
N PHE A 39 4.47 19.41 -2.72
CA PHE A 39 3.15 19.85 -2.27
C PHE A 39 3.22 21.21 -1.56
N GLU A 40 4.18 21.44 -0.69
CA GLU A 40 4.39 22.75 -0.05
C GLU A 40 4.68 23.84 -1.09
N LYS A 41 5.56 23.58 -2.07
CA LYS A 41 5.87 24.50 -3.17
C LYS A 41 4.63 24.85 -4.01
N MET A 42 3.77 23.86 -4.27
CA MET A 42 2.51 24.08 -5.01
C MET A 42 1.49 24.89 -4.23
N LEU A 43 1.46 24.76 -2.90
CA LEU A 43 0.54 25.53 -2.04
C LEU A 43 1.01 26.96 -1.78
N GLU A 44 2.32 27.24 -1.84
CA GLU A 44 2.90 28.53 -1.46
C GLU A 44 2.27 29.73 -2.18
N PRO A 45 2.06 29.72 -3.52
CA PRO A 45 1.43 30.86 -4.22
C PRO A 45 -0.01 31.13 -3.78
N GLU A 46 -0.70 30.10 -3.30
CA GLU A 46 -2.12 30.13 -2.95
C GLU A 46 -2.38 30.28 -1.43
N ARG A 47 -1.35 30.43 -0.63
CA ARG A 47 -1.45 30.55 0.85
C ARG A 47 -2.42 31.65 1.32
N LYS A 48 -2.62 32.71 0.54
CA LYS A 48 -3.62 33.75 0.83
C LYS A 48 -5.07 33.28 0.66
N ASN A 49 -5.30 32.23 -0.14
CA ASN A 49 -6.61 31.67 -0.46
C ASN A 49 -6.86 30.32 0.20
N ILE A 50 -5.79 29.60 0.59
CA ILE A 50 -5.84 28.23 1.13
C ILE A 50 -5.33 28.21 2.56
N THR A 51 -6.15 27.72 3.47
CA THR A 51 -5.75 27.43 4.86
C THR A 51 -5.66 25.90 5.02
N VAL A 52 -4.46 25.40 5.32
CA VAL A 52 -4.23 23.98 5.63
C VAL A 52 -4.32 23.79 7.14
N LEU A 53 -5.26 22.99 7.57
CA LEU A 53 -5.47 22.64 8.97
C LEU A 53 -5.06 21.18 9.20
N THR A 54 -3.88 20.97 9.75
CA THR A 54 -3.39 19.63 10.10
C THR A 54 -4.02 19.13 11.41
N MET A 55 -3.85 17.85 11.71
CA MET A 55 -4.37 17.20 12.92
C MET A 55 -5.90 17.36 13.11
N ARG A 56 -6.64 17.51 12.02
CA ARG A 56 -8.10 17.54 11.97
C ARG A 56 -8.60 16.21 11.45
N GLN A 57 -9.43 15.57 12.24
CA GLN A 57 -9.95 14.24 12.01
C GLN A 57 -11.46 14.28 11.88
N PHE A 58 -11.99 13.77 10.78
CA PHE A 58 -13.41 13.60 10.54
C PHE A 58 -13.79 12.13 10.79
N ASP A 59 -14.90 11.91 11.49
CA ASP A 59 -15.51 10.60 11.68
C ASP A 59 -16.83 10.49 10.92
N SER A 60 -17.09 9.34 10.30
CA SER A 60 -18.26 9.09 9.45
C SER A 60 -19.61 9.02 10.20
N GLU A 61 -19.66 9.35 11.49
CA GLU A 61 -20.91 9.40 12.23
C GLU A 61 -21.82 10.53 11.72
N THR A 62 -23.09 10.24 11.46
CA THR A 62 -24.08 11.20 10.93
C THR A 62 -24.24 12.46 11.79
N LYS A 63 -24.00 12.37 13.12
CA LYS A 63 -24.01 13.55 14.02
C LYS A 63 -22.92 14.57 13.71
N ASN A 64 -21.92 14.22 12.89
CA ASN A 64 -20.82 15.09 12.50
C ASN A 64 -21.11 15.90 11.24
N VAL A 65 -22.28 15.73 10.64
CA VAL A 65 -22.76 16.51 9.49
C VAL A 65 -24.11 17.11 9.83
N VAL A 66 -24.28 18.41 9.61
CA VAL A 66 -25.56 19.09 9.71
C VAL A 66 -26.09 19.29 8.31
N MET A 67 -27.24 18.68 8.03
CA MET A 67 -27.91 18.72 6.73
C MET A 67 -29.12 19.62 6.75
N ASP A 68 -29.41 20.31 5.64
CA ASP A 68 -30.70 20.92 5.33
C ASP A 68 -31.16 20.37 3.98
N GLY A 69 -32.08 19.42 4.02
CA GLY A 69 -32.43 18.62 2.84
C GLY A 69 -31.19 17.83 2.34
N ALA A 70 -30.77 18.10 1.11
CA ALA A 70 -29.59 17.48 0.50
C ALA A 70 -28.31 18.35 0.62
N GLU A 71 -28.38 19.47 1.32
CA GLU A 71 -27.24 20.39 1.45
C GLU A 71 -26.54 20.22 2.80
N ILE A 72 -25.21 20.09 2.76
CA ILE A 72 -24.37 20.13 3.97
C ILE A 72 -24.23 21.59 4.42
N GLN A 73 -24.69 21.92 5.62
CA GLN A 73 -24.57 23.26 6.22
C GLN A 73 -23.26 23.41 7.01
N CYS A 74 -22.88 22.39 7.75
CA CYS A 74 -21.60 22.36 8.43
C CYS A 74 -21.18 20.93 8.77
N ILE A 75 -19.88 20.78 9.04
CA ILE A 75 -19.27 19.54 9.50
C ILE A 75 -18.60 19.76 10.86
N ARG A 76 -18.54 18.72 11.67
CA ARG A 76 -17.83 18.69 12.95
C ARG A 76 -16.58 17.86 12.81
N ILE A 77 -15.44 18.43 13.18
CA ILE A 77 -14.13 17.83 13.05
C ILE A 77 -13.43 17.79 14.41
N TYR A 78 -12.82 16.69 14.75
CA TYR A 78 -12.05 16.56 15.98
C TYR A 78 -10.62 17.09 15.77
N ASN A 79 -10.24 18.07 16.56
CA ASN A 79 -8.87 18.58 16.60
C ASN A 79 -8.03 17.71 17.55
N ARG A 80 -7.09 16.95 17.03
CA ARG A 80 -6.24 16.02 17.79
C ARG A 80 -5.22 16.73 18.68
N ASP A 81 -4.87 17.98 18.37
CA ASP A 81 -3.94 18.77 19.18
C ASP A 81 -4.63 19.30 20.44
N THR A 82 -5.75 19.97 20.26
CA THR A 82 -6.50 20.61 21.36
C THR A 82 -7.46 19.67 22.07
N LYS A 83 -7.72 18.48 21.50
CA LYS A 83 -8.72 17.50 21.99
C LYS A 83 -10.14 18.05 22.02
N LYS A 84 -10.48 18.95 21.11
CA LYS A 84 -11.81 19.60 21.04
C LYS A 84 -12.44 19.39 19.68
N TRP A 85 -13.77 19.45 19.67
CA TRP A 85 -14.54 19.49 18.44
C TRP A 85 -14.61 20.92 17.90
N GLU A 86 -14.42 21.05 16.58
CA GLU A 86 -14.54 22.29 15.81
C GLU A 86 -15.66 22.14 14.80
N GLN A 87 -16.29 23.25 14.40
CA GLN A 87 -17.31 23.28 13.34
C GLN A 87 -16.83 24.10 12.16
N TYR A 88 -17.08 23.60 10.97
CA TYR A 88 -16.72 24.27 9.73
C TYR A 88 -17.94 24.33 8.82
N SER A 89 -18.28 25.55 8.40
CA SER A 89 -19.35 25.81 7.42
C SER A 89 -18.74 26.20 6.09
N GLY A 90 -19.40 25.85 5.01
CA GLY A 90 -18.94 26.14 3.64
C GLY A 90 -20.08 26.09 2.64
N LYS A 91 -19.86 26.66 1.47
CA LYS A 91 -20.79 26.55 0.33
C LYS A 91 -20.63 25.25 -0.45
N VAL A 92 -19.43 24.67 -0.39
CA VAL A 92 -19.07 23.40 -1.05
C VAL A 92 -18.19 22.61 -0.10
N PHE A 93 -18.44 21.32 -0.02
CA PHE A 93 -17.65 20.36 0.73
C PHE A 93 -17.10 19.33 -0.25
N ILE A 94 -15.82 19.00 -0.11
CA ILE A 94 -15.13 18.02 -0.97
C ILE A 94 -14.54 16.94 -0.07
N ASP A 95 -15.00 15.69 -0.26
CA ASP A 95 -14.37 14.53 0.36
C ASP A 95 -13.27 14.02 -0.57
N ALA A 96 -12.04 14.19 -0.16
CA ALA A 96 -10.85 13.68 -0.86
C ALA A 96 -10.12 12.62 -0.02
N THR A 97 -10.84 11.96 0.88
CA THR A 97 -10.30 10.85 1.68
C THR A 97 -10.34 9.53 0.89
N TYR A 98 -9.60 8.54 1.34
CA TYR A 98 -9.68 7.18 0.78
C TYR A 98 -10.94 6.45 1.25
N GLU A 99 -11.47 6.82 2.40
CA GLU A 99 -12.57 6.14 3.07
C GLU A 99 -13.96 6.60 2.62
N GLY A 100 -14.10 7.84 2.11
CA GLY A 100 -15.39 8.43 1.77
C GLY A 100 -16.25 8.71 3.01
N ASP A 101 -15.62 9.10 4.12
CA ASP A 101 -16.27 9.28 5.42
C ASP A 101 -17.31 10.40 5.41
N LEU A 102 -17.07 11.50 4.70
CA LEU A 102 -18.01 12.62 4.60
C LEU A 102 -19.26 12.22 3.79
N GLY A 103 -19.07 11.53 2.66
CA GLY A 103 -20.17 11.02 1.87
C GLY A 103 -21.07 10.09 2.67
N ALA A 104 -20.49 9.15 3.41
CA ALA A 104 -21.23 8.24 4.27
C ALA A 104 -21.99 8.97 5.39
N ALA A 105 -21.35 9.92 6.07
CA ALA A 105 -21.96 10.73 7.13
C ALA A 105 -23.13 11.60 6.60
N ALA A 106 -23.04 12.06 5.35
CA ALA A 106 -24.09 12.81 4.66
C ALA A 106 -25.23 11.90 4.14
N GLY A 107 -25.15 10.60 4.30
CA GLY A 107 -26.16 9.64 3.89
C GLY A 107 -26.11 9.24 2.41
N VAL A 108 -24.99 9.47 1.74
CA VAL A 108 -24.80 8.98 0.35
C VAL A 108 -24.71 7.45 0.37
N PRO A 109 -25.51 6.73 -0.42
CA PRO A 109 -25.40 5.28 -0.53
C PRO A 109 -24.00 4.87 -1.05
N TYR A 110 -23.51 3.73 -0.58
CA TYR A 110 -22.20 3.19 -0.98
C TYR A 110 -22.18 1.66 -0.94
N SER A 111 -21.18 1.09 -1.62
CA SER A 111 -20.85 -0.33 -1.54
C SER A 111 -19.46 -0.52 -0.95
N ILE A 112 -19.25 -1.66 -0.30
CA ILE A 112 -17.95 -2.14 0.19
C ILE A 112 -17.82 -3.61 -0.20
N GLY A 113 -16.56 -4.07 -0.39
CA GLY A 113 -16.29 -5.45 -0.77
C GLY A 113 -16.25 -5.64 -2.28
N ARG A 114 -16.21 -6.89 -2.71
CA ARG A 114 -16.11 -7.24 -4.12
C ARG A 114 -17.48 -7.37 -4.74
N GLU A 115 -17.69 -6.70 -5.90
CA GLU A 115 -18.85 -6.96 -6.73
C GLU A 115 -18.75 -8.33 -7.41
N GLY A 116 -19.88 -9.00 -7.57
CA GLY A 116 -20.00 -10.21 -8.37
C GLY A 116 -19.88 -9.91 -9.87
N LYS A 117 -19.47 -10.89 -10.64
CA LYS A 117 -19.38 -10.77 -12.10
C LYS A 117 -20.72 -10.45 -12.75
N ASP A 118 -21.82 -10.88 -12.14
CA ASP A 118 -23.19 -10.66 -12.61
C ASP A 118 -23.68 -9.22 -12.44
N GLU A 119 -23.03 -8.41 -11.59
CA GLU A 119 -23.43 -7.01 -11.37
C GLU A 119 -23.05 -6.11 -12.55
N TYR A 120 -21.77 -6.14 -12.99
CA TYR A 120 -21.25 -5.25 -14.04
C TYR A 120 -20.55 -5.99 -15.18
N ASN A 121 -20.52 -7.32 -15.15
CA ASN A 121 -19.82 -8.19 -16.12
C ASN A 121 -18.33 -7.81 -16.31
N GLU A 122 -17.67 -7.44 -15.23
CA GLU A 122 -16.26 -7.08 -15.25
C GLU A 122 -15.36 -8.31 -15.29
N ILE A 123 -14.23 -8.20 -15.99
CA ILE A 123 -13.20 -9.25 -15.98
C ILE A 123 -12.51 -9.24 -14.62
N GLY A 124 -12.45 -10.40 -13.96
CA GLY A 124 -11.78 -10.56 -12.66
C GLY A 124 -12.65 -10.17 -11.48
N ALA A 125 -13.95 -9.92 -11.68
CA ALA A 125 -14.88 -9.61 -10.60
C ALA A 125 -15.16 -10.81 -9.69
N GLY A 126 -15.49 -10.52 -8.44
CA GLY A 126 -15.90 -11.49 -7.43
C GLY A 126 -14.75 -12.30 -6.85
N ARG A 127 -15.12 -13.44 -6.26
CA ARG A 127 -14.16 -14.36 -5.64
C ARG A 127 -13.41 -15.14 -6.72
N LEU A 128 -12.15 -14.74 -6.94
CA LEU A 128 -11.27 -15.25 -7.97
C LEU A 128 -9.97 -15.77 -7.36
N TYR A 129 -9.70 -17.07 -7.56
CA TYR A 129 -8.42 -17.69 -7.23
C TYR A 129 -7.63 -17.92 -8.50
N LYS A 130 -6.44 -17.36 -8.59
CA LYS A 130 -5.53 -17.58 -9.72
C LYS A 130 -4.09 -17.28 -9.34
N LEU A 131 -3.17 -17.94 -10.02
CA LEU A 131 -1.79 -17.51 -10.02
C LEU A 131 -1.65 -16.22 -10.83
N TRP A 132 -0.66 -15.39 -10.47
CA TRP A 132 -0.41 -14.13 -11.17
C TRP A 132 -0.23 -14.35 -12.67
N LEU A 133 -1.06 -13.69 -13.48
CA LEU A 133 -1.15 -13.86 -14.94
C LEU A 133 -1.49 -15.30 -15.39
N GLY A 134 -1.80 -16.19 -14.47
CA GLY A 134 -2.12 -17.58 -14.75
C GLY A 134 -3.63 -17.85 -14.95
N PRO A 135 -3.98 -19.13 -15.09
CA PRO A 135 -5.38 -19.54 -15.19
C PRO A 135 -6.13 -19.36 -13.87
N GLU A 136 -7.45 -19.34 -13.94
CA GLU A 136 -8.31 -19.45 -12.78
C GLU A 136 -8.17 -20.85 -12.17
N LEU A 137 -8.16 -20.91 -10.83
CA LEU A 137 -7.99 -22.11 -10.05
C LEU A 137 -9.31 -22.55 -9.42
N GLU A 138 -9.30 -23.77 -8.89
CA GLU A 138 -10.42 -24.33 -8.12
C GLU A 138 -10.79 -23.41 -6.93
N GLY A 139 -12.09 -23.28 -6.66
CA GLY A 139 -12.63 -22.36 -5.65
C GLY A 139 -13.04 -21.00 -6.20
N THR A 140 -12.71 -20.66 -7.45
CA THR A 140 -13.23 -19.46 -8.14
C THR A 140 -14.74 -19.59 -8.32
N THR A 141 -15.52 -18.63 -7.76
CA THR A 141 -16.99 -18.58 -7.91
C THR A 141 -17.43 -17.37 -8.70
N ASN A 142 -16.63 -16.32 -8.78
CA ASN A 142 -16.97 -15.01 -9.34
C ASN A 142 -18.16 -14.33 -8.63
N GLU A 143 -18.54 -14.79 -7.45
CA GLU A 143 -19.57 -14.17 -6.60
C GLU A 143 -18.99 -12.99 -5.82
N GLY A 144 -19.80 -11.97 -5.60
CA GLY A 144 -19.47 -10.85 -4.74
C GLY A 144 -19.40 -11.26 -3.26
N ASP A 145 -18.66 -10.49 -2.46
CA ASP A 145 -18.60 -10.64 -1.00
C ASP A 145 -18.20 -9.31 -0.32
N GLY A 146 -18.25 -9.28 1.02
CA GLY A 146 -17.89 -8.11 1.81
C GLY A 146 -16.38 -7.90 2.02
N ASN A 147 -15.52 -8.70 1.40
CA ASN A 147 -14.08 -8.64 1.62
C ASN A 147 -13.45 -7.53 0.78
N ILE A 148 -12.54 -6.78 1.40
CA ILE A 148 -11.75 -5.75 0.73
C ILE A 148 -10.30 -6.17 0.60
N GLN A 149 -9.60 -5.52 -0.32
CA GLN A 149 -8.18 -5.76 -0.57
C GLN A 149 -7.35 -5.49 0.69
N ALA A 150 -6.38 -6.35 0.97
CA ALA A 150 -5.47 -6.18 2.10
C ALA A 150 -4.69 -4.85 2.01
N TYR A 151 -4.39 -4.27 3.16
CA TYR A 151 -3.62 -3.03 3.28
C TYR A 151 -2.19 -3.31 3.73
N ASN A 152 -1.30 -2.40 3.38
CA ASN A 152 0.07 -2.39 3.87
C ASN A 152 0.55 -0.94 4.16
N TYR A 153 1.83 -0.82 4.46
CA TYR A 153 2.57 0.43 4.39
C TYR A 153 3.53 0.38 3.21
N ARG A 154 3.63 1.46 2.47
CA ARG A 154 4.66 1.65 1.44
C ARG A 154 5.92 2.15 2.12
N LEU A 155 6.89 1.25 2.32
CA LEU A 155 8.12 1.57 3.02
C LEU A 155 9.10 2.27 2.08
N CYS A 156 9.90 3.16 2.62
CA CYS A 156 11.10 3.65 1.93
C CYS A 156 12.30 2.90 2.49
N LEU A 157 12.83 1.96 1.70
CA LEU A 157 14.00 1.17 2.08
C LEU A 157 15.26 1.66 1.35
N THR A 158 16.41 1.33 1.92
CA THR A 158 17.71 1.54 1.28
C THR A 158 18.69 0.43 1.66
N ASN A 159 19.64 0.16 0.77
CA ASN A 159 20.77 -0.73 1.03
C ASN A 159 22.07 0.03 1.29
N ASP A 160 22.03 1.38 1.30
CA ASP A 160 23.18 2.20 1.68
C ASP A 160 23.46 2.03 3.19
N PRO A 161 24.61 1.45 3.59
CA PRO A 161 24.92 1.24 5.01
C PRO A 161 24.97 2.53 5.83
N SER A 162 25.25 3.68 5.21
CA SER A 162 25.30 4.98 5.88
C SER A 162 23.93 5.57 6.18
N ASN A 163 22.92 5.18 5.39
CA ASN A 163 21.54 5.67 5.46
C ASN A 163 20.54 4.61 5.97
N ARG A 164 20.98 3.38 6.18
CA ARG A 164 20.13 2.24 6.53
C ARG A 164 19.93 2.09 8.04
N ILE A 165 18.67 1.92 8.44
CA ILE A 165 18.27 1.53 9.80
C ILE A 165 17.61 0.14 9.72
N LEU A 166 18.21 -0.86 10.37
CA LEU A 166 17.59 -2.16 10.50
C LEU A 166 16.45 -2.10 11.53
N PRO A 167 15.29 -2.70 11.24
CA PRO A 167 14.17 -2.70 12.19
C PRO A 167 14.50 -3.48 13.46
N GLU A 168 14.07 -2.92 14.58
CA GLU A 168 14.10 -3.64 15.86
C GLU A 168 12.92 -4.59 15.97
N LYS A 169 13.06 -5.59 16.87
CA LYS A 169 11.96 -6.52 17.16
C LYS A 169 10.79 -5.77 17.79
N PRO A 170 9.60 -5.80 17.17
CA PRO A 170 8.43 -5.10 17.69
C PRO A 170 7.99 -5.65 19.06
N LYS A 171 7.34 -4.81 19.86
CA LYS A 171 6.85 -5.21 21.19
C LYS A 171 5.83 -6.34 21.13
N ARG A 172 4.94 -6.33 20.13
CA ARG A 172 3.92 -7.35 19.92
C ARG A 172 4.31 -8.31 18.79
N TYR A 173 5.55 -8.80 18.85
CA TYR A 173 6.05 -9.76 17.88
C TYR A 173 5.50 -11.16 18.13
N ASN A 174 4.90 -11.76 17.12
CA ASN A 174 4.45 -13.14 17.13
C ASN A 174 5.10 -13.93 16.00
N ARG A 175 6.11 -14.73 16.33
CA ARG A 175 6.87 -15.54 15.36
C ARG A 175 5.98 -16.45 14.48
N LYS A 176 4.86 -16.93 15.03
CA LYS A 176 3.97 -17.86 14.33
C LYS A 176 3.33 -17.27 13.06
N GLU A 177 3.20 -15.95 13.01
CA GLU A 177 2.61 -15.24 11.85
C GLU A 177 3.50 -15.33 10.61
N TYR A 178 4.79 -15.65 10.77
CA TYR A 178 5.76 -15.64 9.66
C TYR A 178 6.32 -17.02 9.35
N LEU A 179 5.91 -18.09 10.07
CA LEU A 179 6.54 -19.40 9.96
C LEU A 179 6.40 -20.04 8.60
N SER A 180 5.31 -19.79 7.87
CA SER A 180 5.12 -20.37 6.53
C SER A 180 6.17 -19.86 5.53
N LEU A 181 6.73 -18.64 5.74
CA LEU A 181 7.82 -18.13 4.92
C LEU A 181 9.04 -19.07 4.91
N VAL A 182 9.29 -19.78 5.99
CA VAL A 182 10.41 -20.73 6.08
C VAL A 182 10.28 -21.82 5.04
N GLU A 183 9.11 -22.45 4.97
CA GLU A 183 8.83 -23.49 3.99
C GLU A 183 8.87 -22.94 2.57
N ASP A 184 8.22 -21.79 2.34
CA ASP A 184 8.20 -21.12 1.03
C ASP A 184 9.60 -20.79 0.50
N VAL A 185 10.52 -20.39 1.38
CA VAL A 185 11.92 -20.11 1.01
C VAL A 185 12.66 -21.39 0.63
N TYR A 186 12.52 -22.47 1.40
CA TYR A 186 13.24 -23.72 1.10
C TYR A 186 12.70 -24.45 -0.13
N THR A 187 11.39 -24.42 -0.35
CA THR A 187 10.76 -25.10 -1.51
C THR A 187 10.72 -24.23 -2.76
N GLY A 188 10.93 -22.92 -2.62
CA GLY A 188 10.76 -21.96 -3.72
C GLY A 188 9.30 -21.77 -4.09
N THR A 189 8.36 -21.93 -3.13
CA THR A 189 6.93 -21.74 -3.35
C THR A 189 6.60 -20.27 -3.49
N PHE A 190 5.84 -19.92 -4.53
CA PHE A 190 5.36 -18.54 -4.80
C PHE A 190 4.10 -18.58 -5.67
N ALA A 191 3.46 -17.43 -5.90
CA ALA A 191 2.18 -17.32 -6.62
C ALA A 191 2.35 -17.03 -8.13
N GLY A 192 3.55 -17.19 -8.70
CA GLY A 192 3.80 -17.01 -10.12
C GLY A 192 3.28 -18.18 -10.96
N VAL A 193 3.00 -17.91 -12.25
CA VAL A 193 2.51 -18.93 -13.20
C VAL A 193 3.53 -20.05 -13.42
N GLU A 194 4.79 -19.76 -13.20
CA GLU A 194 5.90 -20.74 -13.32
C GLU A 194 5.72 -21.93 -12.36
N MET A 195 5.02 -21.72 -11.23
CA MET A 195 4.71 -22.78 -10.27
C MET A 195 3.90 -23.95 -10.89
N LEU A 196 3.18 -23.71 -11.99
CA LEU A 196 2.48 -24.78 -12.72
C LEU A 196 3.41 -25.83 -13.30
N SER A 197 4.68 -25.50 -13.50
CA SER A 197 5.72 -26.41 -14.02
C SER A 197 6.69 -26.93 -12.95
N VAL A 198 6.54 -26.48 -11.70
CA VAL A 198 7.41 -26.90 -10.60
C VAL A 198 6.95 -28.24 -10.04
N THR A 199 7.81 -29.24 -10.09
CA THR A 199 7.51 -30.58 -9.58
C THR A 199 7.95 -30.72 -8.10
N PRO A 200 7.40 -31.71 -7.36
CA PRO A 200 7.90 -32.00 -6.00
C PRO A 200 9.40 -32.32 -5.95
N GLU A 201 9.93 -32.98 -6.99
CA GLU A 201 11.38 -33.30 -7.09
C GLU A 201 12.22 -32.03 -7.21
N MET A 202 11.73 -31.03 -7.99
CA MET A 202 12.39 -29.72 -8.10
C MET A 202 12.40 -29.00 -6.74
N GLN A 203 11.31 -29.03 -6.00
CA GLN A 203 11.24 -28.43 -4.65
C GLN A 203 12.20 -29.12 -3.66
N VAL A 204 12.28 -30.45 -3.70
CA VAL A 204 13.25 -31.21 -2.88
C VAL A 204 14.70 -30.88 -3.27
N ALA A 205 14.99 -30.75 -4.55
CA ALA A 205 16.32 -30.38 -5.04
C ALA A 205 16.68 -28.95 -4.61
N ASN A 206 15.72 -28.00 -4.72
CA ASN A 206 15.86 -26.63 -4.28
C ASN A 206 16.20 -26.54 -2.79
N ARG A 207 15.45 -27.25 -1.95
CA ARG A 207 15.71 -27.33 -0.49
C ARG A 207 17.14 -27.79 -0.23
N ARG A 208 17.59 -28.90 -0.83
CA ARG A 208 18.96 -29.40 -0.65
C ARG A 208 20.02 -28.40 -1.08
N HIS A 209 19.75 -27.69 -2.19
CA HIS A 209 20.68 -26.67 -2.68
C HIS A 209 20.81 -25.51 -1.68
N ILE A 210 19.67 -25.04 -1.14
CA ILE A 210 19.63 -23.97 -0.14
C ILE A 210 20.28 -24.40 1.18
N GLU A 211 20.02 -25.62 1.66
CA GLU A 211 20.65 -26.20 2.87
C GLU A 211 22.19 -26.27 2.74
N ASN A 212 22.71 -26.41 1.51
CA ASN A 212 24.14 -26.34 1.21
C ASN A 212 24.67 -24.90 0.97
N GLY A 213 23.89 -23.88 1.32
CA GLY A 213 24.29 -22.47 1.26
C GLY A 213 24.02 -21.78 -0.08
N GLY A 214 23.26 -22.41 -0.98
CA GLY A 214 22.80 -21.80 -2.23
C GLY A 214 21.60 -20.89 -2.05
N THR A 215 21.12 -20.36 -3.18
CA THR A 215 19.87 -19.57 -3.28
C THR A 215 18.83 -20.35 -4.06
N THR A 216 17.61 -19.83 -4.21
CA THR A 216 16.55 -20.53 -4.95
C THR A 216 16.99 -20.86 -6.39
N GLN A 217 16.63 -22.06 -6.85
CA GLN A 217 16.79 -22.52 -8.23
C GLN A 217 15.45 -22.62 -8.96
N ILE A 218 14.36 -22.31 -8.29
CA ILE A 218 13.03 -22.32 -8.91
C ILE A 218 12.89 -21.08 -9.81
N PRO A 219 12.57 -21.26 -11.09
CA PRO A 219 12.40 -20.13 -12.01
C PRO A 219 11.29 -19.18 -11.55
N GLY A 220 11.58 -17.89 -11.57
CA GLY A 220 10.61 -16.84 -11.19
C GLY A 220 10.45 -16.63 -9.68
N ASP A 221 10.99 -17.52 -8.85
CA ASP A 221 10.89 -17.39 -7.39
C ASP A 221 11.73 -16.21 -6.88
N PRO A 222 11.14 -15.20 -6.22
CA PRO A 222 11.90 -14.10 -5.67
C PRO A 222 12.73 -14.54 -4.46
N TRP A 223 13.91 -13.93 -4.25
CA TRP A 223 14.85 -14.27 -3.18
C TRP A 223 15.15 -13.09 -2.26
N GLY A 224 15.42 -13.35 -1.02
CA GLY A 224 15.82 -12.36 -0.03
C GLY A 224 14.76 -11.32 0.21
N ILE A 225 15.13 -10.03 0.20
CA ILE A 225 14.18 -8.93 0.40
C ILE A 225 13.04 -8.95 -0.65
N ALA A 226 13.32 -9.35 -1.87
CA ALA A 226 12.31 -9.47 -2.93
C ALA A 226 11.28 -10.58 -2.65
N LYS A 227 11.55 -11.51 -1.71
CA LYS A 227 10.57 -12.52 -1.27
C LYS A 227 9.49 -11.94 -0.36
N ILE A 228 9.67 -10.75 0.20
CA ILE A 228 8.70 -10.14 1.15
C ILE A 228 8.19 -8.79 0.70
N THR A 229 8.90 -8.10 -0.18
CA THR A 229 8.50 -6.79 -0.73
C THR A 229 8.73 -6.74 -2.23
N ASN A 230 7.86 -6.02 -2.95
CA ASN A 230 8.12 -5.60 -4.32
C ASN A 230 8.67 -4.17 -4.29
N MET A 231 9.84 -3.96 -4.89
CA MET A 231 10.58 -2.70 -4.79
C MET A 231 10.64 -1.99 -6.14
N VAL A 232 10.42 -0.68 -6.11
CA VAL A 232 10.63 0.22 -7.23
C VAL A 232 11.74 1.19 -6.85
N ASP A 233 12.74 1.32 -7.72
CA ASP A 233 13.88 2.20 -7.47
C ASP A 233 13.45 3.66 -7.39
N LEU A 234 13.97 4.36 -6.39
CA LEU A 234 13.85 5.78 -6.17
C LEU A 234 15.23 6.44 -6.21
N PRO A 235 15.32 7.75 -6.50
CA PRO A 235 16.59 8.47 -6.46
C PRO A 235 17.34 8.27 -5.13
N ASN A 236 18.66 8.44 -5.18
CA ASN A 236 19.58 8.36 -4.05
C ASN A 236 19.65 6.98 -3.38
N GLY A 237 19.53 5.89 -4.16
CA GLY A 237 19.70 4.52 -3.67
C GLY A 237 18.61 4.07 -2.70
N LYS A 238 17.42 4.63 -2.84
CA LYS A 238 16.23 4.24 -2.08
C LYS A 238 15.28 3.43 -2.95
N THR A 239 14.29 2.82 -2.30
CA THR A 239 13.21 2.09 -2.98
C THR A 239 11.87 2.38 -2.33
N ASP A 240 10.82 2.40 -3.13
CA ASP A 240 9.46 2.25 -2.67
C ASP A 240 9.16 0.77 -2.54
N ALA A 241 9.08 0.28 -1.31
CA ALA A 241 8.85 -1.12 -1.00
C ALA A 241 7.39 -1.36 -0.64
N ASN A 242 6.68 -1.94 -1.58
CA ASN A 242 5.28 -2.33 -1.48
C ASN A 242 5.17 -3.83 -1.10
N ASN A 243 3.96 -4.38 -0.99
CA ASN A 243 3.76 -5.81 -0.84
C ASN A 243 4.34 -6.59 -2.02
N GLN A 244 4.76 -7.83 -1.78
CA GLN A 244 5.13 -8.74 -2.86
C GLN A 244 3.91 -9.55 -3.30
N HIS A 245 3.43 -9.30 -4.50
CA HIS A 245 2.23 -9.92 -5.06
C HIS A 245 2.44 -11.38 -5.52
N LEU A 246 3.70 -11.81 -5.62
CA LEU A 246 4.05 -13.18 -6.04
C LEU A 246 4.21 -14.16 -4.87
N VAL A 247 3.95 -13.77 -3.64
CA VAL A 247 4.21 -14.62 -2.48
C VAL A 247 2.99 -14.75 -1.57
N LEU A 248 3.05 -15.73 -0.67
CA LEU A 248 1.96 -16.03 0.26
C LEU A 248 2.07 -15.23 1.57
N ILE A 249 3.28 -14.78 1.93
CA ILE A 249 3.53 -13.87 3.05
C ILE A 249 4.31 -12.64 2.55
N SER A 250 3.72 -11.48 2.73
CA SER A 250 4.32 -10.19 2.39
C SER A 250 3.98 -9.13 3.44
N THR A 251 4.22 -7.87 3.15
CA THR A 251 3.86 -6.76 4.03
C THR A 251 2.35 -6.46 4.08
N ASP A 252 1.55 -7.11 3.27
CA ASP A 252 0.08 -7.10 3.38
C ASP A 252 -0.37 -7.88 4.62
N LEU A 253 -1.38 -7.37 5.30
CA LEU A 253 -2.06 -8.07 6.40
C LEU A 253 -3.52 -8.29 6.01
N PRO A 254 -3.85 -9.44 5.38
CA PRO A 254 -5.20 -9.71 4.90
C PRO A 254 -6.19 -9.92 6.05
N GLU A 255 -7.46 -9.72 5.76
CA GLU A 255 -8.63 -9.96 6.62
C GLU A 255 -8.77 -8.98 7.79
N GLU A 256 -7.70 -8.67 8.52
CA GLU A 256 -7.76 -7.78 9.69
C GLU A 256 -8.18 -6.34 9.35
N ASN A 257 -8.16 -5.93 8.07
CA ASN A 257 -8.55 -4.60 7.60
C ASN A 257 -10.00 -4.47 7.14
N TRP A 258 -10.76 -5.56 7.06
CA TRP A 258 -12.09 -5.56 6.43
C TRP A 258 -13.08 -4.56 7.04
N GLN A 259 -12.93 -4.24 8.32
CA GLN A 259 -13.76 -3.27 9.01
C GLN A 259 -13.30 -1.81 8.81
N TRP A 260 -12.10 -1.59 8.27
CA TRP A 260 -11.52 -0.24 8.14
C TRP A 260 -12.44 0.80 7.52
N PRO A 261 -13.16 0.53 6.43
CA PRO A 261 -13.99 1.55 5.81
C PRO A 261 -15.08 2.09 6.73
N GLU A 262 -15.67 1.25 7.58
CA GLU A 262 -16.85 1.60 8.40
C GLU A 262 -16.52 1.91 9.87
N GLU A 263 -15.32 1.59 10.30
CA GLU A 263 -14.91 1.79 11.68
C GLU A 263 -14.44 3.22 11.96
N ASN A 264 -14.52 3.60 13.23
CA ASN A 264 -14.05 4.90 13.71
C ASN A 264 -12.51 4.97 13.78
N TRP A 265 -11.98 6.17 13.94
CA TRP A 265 -10.55 6.40 13.98
C TRP A 265 -9.84 5.74 15.15
N GLN A 266 -10.50 5.49 16.28
CA GLN A 266 -9.90 4.76 17.38
C GLN A 266 -9.59 3.30 16.98
N TRP A 267 -10.47 2.69 16.21
CA TRP A 267 -10.24 1.35 15.65
C TRP A 267 -9.15 1.40 14.56
N ARG A 268 -9.23 2.38 13.65
CA ARG A 268 -8.24 2.57 12.57
C ARG A 268 -6.84 2.80 13.12
N ASP A 269 -6.68 3.61 14.18
CA ASP A 269 -5.38 3.83 14.85
C ASP A 269 -4.84 2.52 15.46
N ARG A 270 -5.70 1.67 16.05
CA ARG A 270 -5.28 0.35 16.57
C ARG A 270 -4.83 -0.59 15.44
N PHE A 271 -5.59 -0.66 14.36
CA PHE A 271 -5.22 -1.46 13.18
C PHE A 271 -3.93 -0.95 12.54
N ALA A 272 -3.77 0.36 12.36
CA ALA A 272 -2.56 0.97 11.82
C ALA A 272 -1.32 0.60 12.67
N GLN A 273 -1.44 0.62 14.00
CA GLN A 273 -0.37 0.18 14.90
C GLN A 273 -0.12 -1.34 14.78
N ARG A 274 -1.16 -2.15 14.68
CA ARG A 274 -1.06 -3.61 14.45
C ARG A 274 -0.32 -3.92 13.15
N LEU A 275 -0.71 -3.26 12.06
CA LEU A 275 -0.09 -3.42 10.75
C LEU A 275 1.39 -2.98 10.75
N LYS A 276 1.71 -1.88 11.43
CA LYS A 276 3.10 -1.43 11.62
C LYS A 276 3.93 -2.50 12.35
N GLU A 277 3.41 -3.05 13.43
CA GLU A 277 4.10 -4.08 14.21
C GLU A 277 4.26 -5.40 13.42
N TYR A 278 3.25 -5.77 12.63
CA TYR A 278 3.34 -6.91 11.69
C TYR A 278 4.43 -6.69 10.65
N THR A 279 4.42 -5.55 9.97
CA THR A 279 5.39 -5.21 8.91
C THR A 279 6.83 -5.19 9.44
N LEU A 280 7.07 -4.51 10.56
CA LEU A 280 8.39 -4.51 11.21
C LEU A 280 8.78 -5.89 11.73
N GLY A 281 7.81 -6.67 12.20
CA GLY A 281 8.00 -8.05 12.65
C GLY A 281 8.40 -8.98 11.51
N LEU A 282 7.81 -8.84 10.33
CA LEU A 282 8.17 -9.60 9.14
C LEU A 282 9.61 -9.29 8.71
N LEU A 283 9.98 -8.01 8.62
CA LEU A 283 11.34 -7.60 8.30
C LEU A 283 12.34 -8.15 9.33
N TRP A 284 12.02 -8.02 10.63
CA TRP A 284 12.88 -8.54 11.69
C TRP A 284 13.00 -10.07 11.62
N PHE A 285 11.90 -10.80 11.41
CA PHE A 285 11.89 -12.26 11.23
C PHE A 285 12.78 -12.66 10.06
N ALA A 286 12.58 -12.07 8.89
CA ALA A 286 13.33 -12.38 7.69
C ALA A 286 14.83 -12.07 7.81
N GLN A 287 15.21 -11.13 8.68
CA GLN A 287 16.59 -10.78 8.97
C GLN A 287 17.24 -11.68 10.05
N ASN A 288 16.48 -12.23 10.99
CA ASN A 288 17.07 -12.77 12.22
C ASN A 288 16.68 -14.21 12.56
N ASP A 289 15.56 -14.73 12.04
CA ASP A 289 15.09 -16.06 12.43
C ASP A 289 15.99 -17.17 11.86
N GLU A 290 16.56 -17.98 12.76
CA GLU A 290 17.53 -19.03 12.41
C GLU A 290 16.93 -20.18 11.59
N ALA A 291 15.60 -20.32 11.54
CA ALA A 291 14.94 -21.28 10.66
C ALA A 291 15.07 -20.91 9.18
N LEU A 292 15.34 -19.64 8.86
CA LEU A 292 15.62 -19.20 7.51
C LEU A 292 17.10 -19.42 7.15
N PRO A 293 17.41 -19.71 5.88
CA PRO A 293 18.79 -19.87 5.40
C PRO A 293 19.64 -18.63 5.68
N LYS A 294 20.91 -18.85 6.04
CA LYS A 294 21.83 -17.73 6.31
C LYS A 294 21.93 -16.78 5.10
N ALA A 295 22.05 -17.33 3.89
CA ALA A 295 22.15 -16.53 2.66
C ALA A 295 20.91 -15.67 2.41
N PHE A 296 19.72 -16.16 2.78
CA PHE A 296 18.46 -15.39 2.71
C PHE A 296 18.48 -14.23 3.71
N ARG A 297 18.78 -14.52 4.97
CA ARG A 297 18.84 -13.51 6.04
C ARG A 297 19.88 -12.43 5.77
N ASP A 298 21.04 -12.80 5.24
CA ASP A 298 22.11 -11.86 4.92
C ASP A 298 21.65 -10.90 3.81
N ASN A 299 20.98 -11.41 2.75
CA ASN A 299 20.41 -10.55 1.71
C ASN A 299 19.35 -9.59 2.25
N VAL A 300 18.43 -10.08 3.10
CA VAL A 300 17.42 -9.19 3.72
C VAL A 300 18.07 -8.13 4.62
N ARG A 301 19.17 -8.45 5.30
CA ARG A 301 19.94 -7.50 6.14
C ARG A 301 20.65 -6.40 5.36
N GLU A 302 20.83 -6.57 4.06
CA GLU A 302 21.32 -5.48 3.21
C GLU A 302 20.33 -4.32 3.12
N TRP A 303 19.07 -4.53 3.48
CA TRP A 303 18.00 -3.56 3.39
C TRP A 303 17.46 -3.13 4.75
N GLY A 304 17.11 -1.85 4.85
CA GLY A 304 16.48 -1.29 6.04
C GLY A 304 15.76 0.01 5.73
N LEU A 305 15.10 0.60 6.72
CA LEU A 305 14.43 1.87 6.59
C LEU A 305 15.43 2.98 6.26
N ALA A 306 15.07 3.88 5.35
CA ALA A 306 15.89 5.03 5.01
C ALA A 306 15.88 6.05 6.17
N LYS A 307 17.07 6.35 6.73
CA LYS A 307 17.27 7.20 7.90
C LYS A 307 16.83 8.64 7.65
N ASP A 308 16.91 9.10 6.41
CA ASP A 308 16.56 10.47 6.00
C ASP A 308 15.10 10.64 5.55
N GLU A 309 14.29 9.56 5.63
CA GLU A 309 12.87 9.61 5.33
C GLU A 309 12.03 9.45 6.61
N TYR A 310 10.87 10.12 6.67
CA TYR A 310 9.93 10.07 7.81
C TYR A 310 10.61 10.26 9.17
N ILE A 311 11.59 11.15 9.26
CA ILE A 311 12.44 11.38 10.44
C ILE A 311 11.61 11.62 11.69
N ASP A 312 10.52 12.36 11.55
CA ASP A 312 9.59 12.74 12.63
C ASP A 312 8.59 11.63 13.01
N ASN A 313 8.67 10.44 12.37
CA ASN A 313 7.82 9.27 12.65
C ASN A 313 8.63 7.97 12.83
N GLY A 314 9.90 8.08 13.22
CA GLY A 314 10.78 6.92 13.41
C GLY A 314 11.12 6.20 12.10
N ASN A 315 11.30 6.97 11.04
CA ASN A 315 11.66 6.51 9.69
C ASN A 315 10.65 5.54 9.07
N PHE A 316 9.40 5.61 9.52
CA PHE A 316 8.31 4.75 9.09
C PHE A 316 7.16 5.60 8.50
N PRO A 317 6.48 5.15 7.42
CA PRO A 317 5.36 5.89 6.82
C PRO A 317 4.26 6.19 7.83
N ARG A 318 3.64 7.37 7.72
CA ARG A 318 2.55 7.77 8.62
C ARG A 318 1.23 7.14 8.25
N GLN A 319 0.99 6.98 6.96
CA GLN A 319 -0.30 6.60 6.41
C GLN A 319 -0.31 5.13 5.99
N VAL A 320 -1.33 4.42 6.41
CA VAL A 320 -1.68 3.11 5.84
C VAL A 320 -2.01 3.29 4.37
N TYR A 321 -1.50 2.43 3.52
CA TYR A 321 -1.86 2.39 2.12
C TYR A 321 -3.23 1.72 1.96
N VAL A 322 -4.27 2.55 2.07
CA VAL A 322 -5.67 2.15 1.89
C VAL A 322 -5.92 1.97 0.41
N ARG A 323 -6.17 0.74 -0.03
CA ARG A 323 -6.37 0.42 -1.45
C ARG A 323 -7.83 0.48 -1.85
N GLU A 324 -8.71 0.27 -0.91
CA GLU A 324 -10.14 0.19 -1.15
C GLU A 324 -10.89 0.75 0.06
N GLY A 325 -11.85 1.64 -0.20
CA GLY A 325 -12.74 2.20 0.80
C GLY A 325 -14.19 2.05 0.36
N ARG A 326 -15.05 3.00 0.73
CA ARG A 326 -16.42 3.06 0.25
C ARG A 326 -16.45 3.49 -1.22
N ARG A 327 -17.19 2.78 -2.04
CA ARG A 327 -17.55 3.21 -3.40
C ARG A 327 -18.90 3.89 -3.34
N LEU A 328 -18.89 5.23 -3.38
CA LEU A 328 -20.12 6.03 -3.31
C LEU A 328 -20.93 5.85 -4.59
N HIS A 329 -22.24 5.68 -4.43
CA HIS A 329 -23.15 5.56 -5.55
C HIS A 329 -23.44 6.94 -6.16
N GLY A 330 -22.89 7.20 -7.34
CA GLY A 330 -23.14 8.40 -8.15
C GLY A 330 -24.18 8.14 -9.25
N GLU A 331 -24.39 9.15 -10.10
CA GLU A 331 -25.22 9.00 -11.29
C GLU A 331 -24.61 8.03 -12.33
N HIS A 332 -23.28 7.93 -12.37
CA HIS A 332 -22.52 6.93 -13.12
C HIS A 332 -21.67 6.08 -12.15
N PHE A 333 -21.75 4.76 -12.32
CA PHE A 333 -20.92 3.82 -11.59
C PHE A 333 -19.71 3.49 -12.48
N PHE A 334 -18.53 3.96 -12.09
CA PHE A 334 -17.30 3.71 -12.85
C PHE A 334 -16.84 2.27 -12.64
N THR A 335 -16.69 1.53 -13.73
CA THR A 335 -16.32 0.11 -13.74
C THR A 335 -15.06 -0.11 -14.59
N ALA A 336 -14.49 -1.32 -14.55
CA ALA A 336 -13.39 -1.70 -15.42
C ALA A 336 -13.78 -1.59 -16.92
N ASN A 337 -15.06 -1.72 -17.25
CA ASN A 337 -15.54 -1.56 -18.63
C ASN A 337 -15.33 -0.14 -19.16
N ASP A 338 -15.37 0.88 -18.29
CA ASP A 338 -15.10 2.27 -18.64
C ASP A 338 -13.62 2.53 -18.95
N ALA A 339 -12.74 1.68 -18.42
CA ALA A 339 -11.29 1.80 -18.59
C ALA A 339 -10.74 1.02 -19.80
N TYR A 340 -11.56 0.24 -20.50
CA TYR A 340 -11.09 -0.50 -21.66
C TYR A 340 -10.69 0.43 -22.82
N PRO A 341 -9.62 0.07 -23.55
CA PRO A 341 -9.23 0.83 -24.74
C PRO A 341 -10.37 0.93 -25.75
N VAL A 342 -10.68 2.14 -26.16
CA VAL A 342 -11.64 2.40 -27.22
C VAL A 342 -10.93 2.60 -28.56
N ALA A 343 -11.65 2.42 -29.67
CA ALA A 343 -11.10 2.62 -30.98
C ALA A 343 -10.54 4.05 -31.14
N LYS A 344 -9.44 4.19 -31.89
CA LYS A 344 -8.78 5.47 -32.13
C LYS A 344 -9.80 6.53 -32.62
N GLY A 345 -9.85 7.67 -31.95
CA GLY A 345 -10.78 8.78 -32.23
C GLY A 345 -12.13 8.69 -31.53
N LYS A 346 -12.39 7.67 -30.75
CA LYS A 346 -13.54 7.60 -29.81
C LYS A 346 -13.10 7.99 -28.40
N ARG A 347 -14.01 8.58 -27.64
CA ARG A 347 -13.83 8.76 -26.19
C ARG A 347 -14.42 7.55 -25.46
N PRO A 348 -13.83 7.11 -24.33
CA PRO A 348 -14.52 6.22 -23.42
C PRO A 348 -15.84 6.84 -22.99
N PRO A 349 -16.82 6.02 -22.60
CA PRO A 349 -18.11 6.49 -22.12
C PRO A 349 -17.99 7.43 -20.94
#